data_01145bf7cc7a095090404f12dbc03790
#
_entry.id   01145bf7cc7a095090404f12dbc03790
#
_cell.length_a   1.000
_cell.length_b   1.000
_cell.length_c   1.000
_cell.angle_alpha   90.00
_cell.angle_beta   90.00
_cell.angle_gamma   90.00
#
_symmetry.space_group_name_H-M   'P 1'
#
loop_
_entity.id
_entity.type
_entity.pdbx_description
1 polymer ?
#
loop_
_entity_poly.entity_id
_entity_poly.type
_entity_poly.pdbx_seq_one_letter_code
_entity_poly.pdbx_strand_id
1 'polypeptide(L)'
;MTPDTYVDQYLAQRAGQAPTVDRLVTTPSNLDAQGMLDVIADPRLGPQVLEVLADLFRPEGSIYYDAIYGDYHGQADIRAWLIPTMALIDFVEFVPQATTEMFDDGEGGTSVDEWQMVAVLDGERIPLPKGVSVRRYRDGWITWNVDVYDTGPFRTSPDPDTPPPDLPPWPRTTWDALPASDDTPLSASARAWLDDRSEQSETATEPPGLSHEDLHSIVHHPIAGQNMGIVADLMHPTDSRYIDPLFGELEGQAAIRRWLLDVMPKVGAMRFDPVGPTLFNGRASVQEWVQTALLPDGSTVPLVRGTSVRRFADGWIVYAADYFDTAPLADPQMQQAARAAGSTLAAADIERYR
;
A
#
# COMPACT_ATOMS: atom_id res chain seq x y z
N MET A 1 -0.40 5.28 -29.45
CA MET A 1 1.07 5.49 -29.50
C MET A 1 1.72 4.30 -28.80
N THR A 2 2.89 3.83 -29.21
CA THR A 2 3.60 2.81 -28.44
C THR A 2 4.47 3.46 -27.35
N PRO A 3 4.80 2.76 -26.25
CA PRO A 3 5.72 3.26 -25.22
C PRO A 3 7.07 3.71 -25.80
N ASP A 4 7.70 2.90 -26.65
CA ASP A 4 8.96 3.25 -27.32
C ASP A 4 8.86 4.55 -28.14
N THR A 5 7.79 4.70 -28.92
CA THR A 5 7.58 5.94 -29.70
C THR A 5 7.43 7.16 -28.78
N TYR A 6 6.73 7.01 -27.66
CA TYR A 6 6.59 8.08 -26.67
C TYR A 6 7.95 8.46 -26.07
N VAL A 7 8.73 7.49 -25.64
CA VAL A 7 10.06 7.71 -25.03
C VAL A 7 11.02 8.35 -26.05
N ASP A 8 11.06 7.86 -27.30
CA ASP A 8 11.91 8.41 -28.34
C ASP A 8 11.57 9.88 -28.65
N GLN A 9 10.28 10.20 -28.74
CA GLN A 9 9.83 11.58 -28.96
C GLN A 9 10.17 12.48 -27.77
N TYR A 10 9.97 11.97 -26.56
CA TYR A 10 10.28 12.70 -25.33
C TYR A 10 11.78 13.02 -25.26
N LEU A 11 12.64 12.02 -25.44
CA LEU A 11 14.09 12.19 -25.41
C LEU A 11 14.56 13.13 -26.51
N ALA A 12 14.00 13.06 -27.71
CA ALA A 12 14.32 13.97 -28.80
C ALA A 12 13.96 15.43 -28.47
N GLN A 13 12.84 15.66 -27.81
CA GLN A 13 12.38 17.01 -27.41
C GLN A 13 13.16 17.58 -26.23
N ARG A 14 13.65 16.72 -25.34
CA ARG A 14 14.26 17.09 -24.06
C ARG A 14 15.77 16.86 -23.99
N ALA A 15 16.39 16.44 -25.10
CA ALA A 15 17.81 16.13 -25.16
C ALA A 15 18.67 17.32 -24.62
N GLY A 16 19.43 17.04 -23.57
CA GLY A 16 20.35 18.02 -22.94
C GLY A 16 19.65 19.10 -22.10
N GLN A 17 18.36 18.99 -21.84
CA GLN A 17 17.64 19.91 -20.96
C GLN A 17 17.54 19.33 -19.54
N ALA A 18 17.69 20.18 -18.53
CA ALA A 18 17.41 19.79 -17.16
C ALA A 18 15.88 19.65 -16.93
N PRO A 19 15.44 18.80 -15.99
CA PRO A 19 14.04 18.75 -15.57
C PRO A 19 13.52 20.13 -15.16
N THR A 20 12.28 20.45 -15.55
CA THR A 20 11.67 21.76 -15.26
C THR A 20 10.40 21.61 -14.42
N VAL A 21 10.25 22.47 -13.43
CA VAL A 21 9.06 22.47 -12.56
C VAL A 21 7.87 23.26 -13.16
N ASP A 22 8.12 24.20 -14.05
CA ASP A 22 7.09 25.13 -14.58
C ASP A 22 6.36 24.61 -15.83
N ARG A 23 6.63 23.37 -16.24
CA ARG A 23 5.98 22.79 -17.42
C ARG A 23 4.62 22.20 -17.06
N LEU A 24 3.61 22.47 -17.88
CA LEU A 24 2.29 21.86 -17.81
C LEU A 24 1.97 21.15 -19.12
N VAL A 25 1.63 19.87 -19.06
CA VAL A 25 1.18 19.07 -20.20
C VAL A 25 -0.34 18.96 -20.14
N THR A 26 -1.02 19.42 -21.19
CA THR A 26 -2.49 19.45 -21.27
C THR A 26 -3.07 18.42 -22.23
N THR A 27 -2.22 17.70 -22.96
CA THR A 27 -2.64 16.68 -23.92
C THR A 27 -2.34 15.29 -23.35
N PRO A 28 -3.31 14.36 -23.30
CA PRO A 28 -3.08 13.01 -22.80
C PRO A 28 -2.02 12.27 -23.61
N SER A 29 -1.35 11.32 -22.99
CA SER A 29 -0.26 10.55 -23.59
C SER A 29 -0.68 9.68 -24.77
N ASN A 30 -1.98 9.39 -24.92
CA ASN A 30 -2.54 8.40 -25.85
C ASN A 30 -1.96 6.97 -25.62
N LEU A 31 -1.53 6.68 -24.40
CA LEU A 31 -1.12 5.37 -23.93
C LEU A 31 -2.24 4.78 -23.08
N ASP A 32 -2.36 3.47 -23.08
CA ASP A 32 -3.12 2.76 -22.06
C ASP A 32 -2.33 2.64 -20.72
N ALA A 33 -2.92 2.05 -19.73
CA ALA A 33 -2.31 1.90 -18.40
C ALA A 33 -0.97 1.16 -18.47
N GLN A 34 -0.90 0.05 -19.21
CA GLN A 34 0.33 -0.71 -19.39
C GLN A 34 1.38 0.10 -20.13
N GLY A 35 1.00 0.82 -21.16
CA GLY A 35 1.91 1.67 -21.92
C GLY A 35 2.49 2.82 -21.10
N MET A 36 1.72 3.42 -20.20
CA MET A 36 2.23 4.43 -19.25
C MET A 36 3.20 3.82 -18.25
N LEU A 37 2.90 2.64 -17.74
CA LEU A 37 3.79 1.90 -16.85
C LEU A 37 5.11 1.55 -17.53
N ASP A 38 5.06 1.04 -18.76
CA ASP A 38 6.25 0.69 -19.55
C ASP A 38 7.14 1.93 -19.79
N VAL A 39 6.52 3.09 -20.03
CA VAL A 39 7.24 4.37 -20.16
C VAL A 39 7.95 4.74 -18.85
N ILE A 40 7.25 4.67 -17.72
CA ILE A 40 7.84 4.99 -16.40
C ILE A 40 9.00 4.04 -16.05
N ALA A 41 8.90 2.78 -16.47
CA ALA A 41 9.91 1.76 -16.25
C ALA A 41 11.09 1.80 -17.25
N ASP A 42 11.05 2.66 -18.28
CA ASP A 42 12.07 2.68 -19.34
C ASP A 42 13.41 3.25 -18.86
N PRO A 43 14.47 2.43 -18.81
CA PRO A 43 15.77 2.86 -18.29
C PRO A 43 16.45 3.96 -19.13
N ARG A 44 16.02 4.17 -20.39
CA ARG A 44 16.54 5.22 -21.28
C ARG A 44 16.24 6.62 -20.77
N LEU A 45 15.18 6.77 -19.97
CA LEU A 45 14.80 8.05 -19.39
C LEU A 45 15.80 8.53 -18.31
N GLY A 46 16.41 7.61 -17.57
CA GLY A 46 17.33 7.98 -16.49
C GLY A 46 16.69 9.00 -15.54
N PRO A 47 17.38 10.11 -15.20
CA PRO A 47 16.84 11.15 -14.30
C PRO A 47 15.57 11.84 -14.83
N GLN A 48 15.30 11.75 -16.15
CA GLN A 48 14.13 12.37 -16.77
C GLN A 48 12.84 11.60 -16.47
N VAL A 49 12.91 10.39 -15.90
CA VAL A 49 11.73 9.58 -15.53
C VAL A 49 10.76 10.35 -14.61
N LEU A 50 11.28 11.17 -13.71
CA LEU A 50 10.47 11.98 -12.80
C LEU A 50 9.70 13.08 -13.52
N GLU A 51 10.33 13.69 -14.53
CA GLU A 51 9.65 14.67 -15.36
C GLU A 51 8.56 14.03 -16.22
N VAL A 52 8.85 12.86 -16.79
CA VAL A 52 7.86 12.05 -17.54
C VAL A 52 6.73 11.62 -16.63
N LEU A 53 7.02 11.11 -15.44
CA LEU A 53 6.01 10.72 -14.46
C LEU A 53 5.09 11.91 -14.13
N ALA A 54 5.67 13.08 -13.87
CA ALA A 54 4.89 14.29 -13.61
C ALA A 54 4.03 14.72 -14.82
N ASP A 55 4.55 14.55 -16.05
CA ASP A 55 3.82 14.85 -17.29
C ASP A 55 2.62 13.93 -17.54
N LEU A 56 2.67 12.70 -17.02
CA LEU A 56 1.59 11.73 -17.15
C LEU A 56 0.42 11.99 -16.20
N PHE A 57 0.58 12.83 -15.17
CA PHE A 57 -0.54 13.21 -14.32
C PHE A 57 -1.49 14.16 -15.03
N ARG A 58 -2.81 13.94 -14.82
CA ARG A 58 -3.84 14.82 -15.35
C ARG A 58 -3.68 16.25 -14.75
N PRO A 59 -3.80 17.31 -15.58
CA PRO A 59 -3.59 18.68 -15.13
C PRO A 59 -4.44 19.08 -13.92
N GLU A 60 -5.70 18.68 -13.92
CA GLU A 60 -6.66 19.00 -12.84
C GLU A 60 -7.28 17.71 -12.28
N GLY A 61 -7.53 17.70 -10.96
CA GLY A 61 -8.21 16.60 -10.28
C GLY A 61 -7.39 15.30 -10.17
N SER A 62 -6.09 15.29 -10.53
CA SER A 62 -5.19 14.22 -10.15
C SER A 62 -4.69 14.42 -8.72
N ILE A 63 -4.35 13.31 -8.07
CA ILE A 63 -3.84 13.31 -6.69
C ILE A 63 -2.60 12.44 -6.62
N TYR A 64 -1.58 12.94 -5.94
CA TYR A 64 -0.44 12.18 -5.50
C TYR A 64 -0.37 12.26 -3.98
N TYR A 65 -0.41 11.12 -3.30
CA TYR A 65 -0.18 11.01 -1.86
C TYR A 65 1.18 10.40 -1.59
N ASP A 66 1.94 11.05 -0.70
CA ASP A 66 3.19 10.55 -0.14
C ASP A 66 3.08 10.46 1.39
N ALA A 67 3.57 9.36 1.97
CA ALA A 67 3.44 9.11 3.41
C ALA A 67 4.16 10.14 4.30
N ILE A 68 5.21 10.81 3.81
CA ILE A 68 5.92 11.87 4.53
C ILE A 68 5.28 13.24 4.30
N TYR A 69 4.96 13.54 3.04
CA TYR A 69 4.66 14.91 2.61
C TYR A 69 3.16 15.20 2.39
N GLY A 70 2.32 14.15 2.28
CA GLY A 70 0.86 14.29 2.13
C GLY A 70 0.38 14.37 0.69
N ASP A 71 -0.73 15.08 0.50
CA ASP A 71 -1.44 15.14 -0.77
C ASP A 71 -0.96 16.31 -1.64
N TYR A 72 -0.76 16.04 -2.93
CA TYR A 72 -0.51 17.04 -3.98
C TYR A 72 -1.61 16.94 -5.03
N HIS A 73 -2.17 18.07 -5.43
CA HIS A 73 -3.35 18.14 -6.27
C HIS A 73 -3.08 18.78 -7.63
N GLY A 74 -3.30 18.00 -8.69
CA GLY A 74 -3.04 18.42 -10.06
C GLY A 74 -1.57 18.36 -10.46
N GLN A 75 -1.33 18.32 -11.76
CA GLN A 75 0.01 18.13 -12.32
C GLN A 75 1.02 19.18 -11.85
N ALA A 76 0.60 20.44 -11.72
CA ALA A 76 1.51 21.54 -11.34
C ALA A 76 2.08 21.34 -9.93
N ASP A 77 1.23 21.04 -8.95
CA ASP A 77 1.67 20.84 -7.55
C ASP A 77 2.48 19.56 -7.42
N ILE A 78 2.05 18.47 -8.08
CA ILE A 78 2.77 17.20 -8.10
C ILE A 78 4.17 17.42 -8.67
N ARG A 79 4.30 18.11 -9.79
CA ARG A 79 5.59 18.39 -10.43
C ARG A 79 6.49 19.25 -9.56
N ALA A 80 5.94 20.32 -8.96
CA ALA A 80 6.68 21.26 -8.12
C ALA A 80 7.26 20.58 -6.87
N TRP A 81 6.60 19.53 -6.39
CA TRP A 81 7.09 18.73 -5.27
C TRP A 81 7.99 17.58 -5.73
N LEU A 82 7.55 16.75 -6.69
CA LEU A 82 8.20 15.49 -7.05
C LEU A 82 9.64 15.71 -7.56
N ILE A 83 9.83 16.65 -8.49
CA ILE A 83 11.14 16.85 -9.13
C ILE A 83 12.21 17.28 -8.13
N PRO A 84 12.03 18.35 -7.33
CA PRO A 84 13.06 18.74 -6.37
C PRO A 84 13.23 17.77 -5.21
N THR A 85 12.14 17.15 -4.73
CA THR A 85 12.22 16.20 -3.62
C THR A 85 13.03 14.97 -3.99
N MET A 86 12.77 14.38 -5.16
CA MET A 86 13.52 13.22 -5.62
C MET A 86 14.98 13.54 -5.95
N ALA A 87 15.28 14.77 -6.37
CA ALA A 87 16.65 15.21 -6.56
C ALA A 87 17.44 15.31 -5.24
N LEU A 88 16.77 15.48 -4.10
CA LEU A 88 17.41 15.47 -2.77
C LEU A 88 17.72 14.07 -2.25
N ILE A 89 17.04 13.05 -2.79
CA ILE A 89 17.20 11.64 -2.38
C ILE A 89 17.73 10.78 -3.53
N ASP A 90 18.60 11.36 -4.38
CA ASP A 90 19.21 10.67 -5.54
C ASP A 90 20.08 9.46 -5.15
N PHE A 91 20.44 9.37 -3.86
CA PHE A 91 21.11 8.22 -3.25
C PHE A 91 20.17 7.08 -2.86
N VAL A 92 18.86 7.22 -3.04
CA VAL A 92 17.87 6.18 -2.75
C VAL A 92 17.44 5.47 -4.02
N GLU A 93 17.58 4.17 -4.03
CA GLU A 93 17.05 3.29 -5.07
C GLU A 93 15.71 2.66 -4.61
N PHE A 94 14.76 2.56 -5.55
CA PHE A 94 13.50 1.83 -5.35
C PHE A 94 13.62 0.47 -6.05
N VAL A 95 13.83 -0.57 -5.27
CA VAL A 95 14.07 -1.93 -5.75
C VAL A 95 12.74 -2.69 -5.78
N PRO A 96 12.23 -3.11 -6.96
CA PRO A 96 11.01 -3.89 -7.05
C PRO A 96 11.10 -5.17 -6.20
N GLN A 97 10.06 -5.46 -5.44
CA GLN A 97 9.97 -6.67 -4.61
C GLN A 97 9.15 -7.78 -5.29
N ALA A 98 8.34 -7.42 -6.27
CA ALA A 98 7.53 -8.32 -7.06
C ALA A 98 7.30 -7.75 -8.46
N THR A 99 6.73 -8.56 -9.34
CA THR A 99 6.21 -8.06 -10.62
C THR A 99 5.03 -7.13 -10.35
N THR A 100 4.98 -6.01 -11.06
CA THR A 100 3.84 -5.08 -11.03
C THR A 100 2.54 -5.82 -11.35
N GLU A 101 1.56 -5.67 -10.49
CA GLU A 101 0.22 -6.22 -10.71
C GLU A 101 -0.67 -5.17 -11.40
N MET A 102 -1.31 -5.59 -12.49
CA MET A 102 -2.31 -4.79 -13.20
C MET A 102 -3.70 -5.31 -12.90
N PHE A 103 -4.61 -4.39 -12.63
CA PHE A 103 -6.02 -4.67 -12.36
C PHE A 103 -6.88 -3.92 -13.37
N ASP A 104 -7.84 -4.62 -13.95
CA ASP A 104 -8.92 -4.00 -14.71
C ASP A 104 -9.99 -3.52 -13.72
N ASP A 105 -10.16 -2.22 -13.63
CA ASP A 105 -11.15 -1.59 -12.76
C ASP A 105 -12.37 -1.06 -13.55
N GLY A 106 -12.46 -1.42 -14.81
CA GLY A 106 -13.55 -1.01 -15.72
C GLY A 106 -13.45 0.43 -16.23
N GLU A 107 -12.44 1.20 -15.77
CA GLU A 107 -12.33 2.63 -16.11
C GLU A 107 -10.97 3.03 -16.70
N GLY A 108 -10.05 2.09 -16.90
CA GLY A 108 -8.73 2.38 -17.50
C GLY A 108 -7.58 1.62 -16.85
N GLY A 109 -7.80 1.06 -15.67
CA GLY A 109 -6.86 0.17 -14.99
C GLY A 109 -6.16 0.80 -13.78
N THR A 110 -5.63 -0.08 -12.95
CA THR A 110 -4.84 0.28 -11.77
C THR A 110 -3.60 -0.59 -11.71
N SER A 111 -2.42 -0.01 -11.49
CA SER A 111 -1.19 -0.75 -11.18
C SER A 111 -0.88 -0.73 -9.70
N VAL A 112 -0.22 -1.81 -9.26
CA VAL A 112 0.31 -1.94 -7.90
C VAL A 112 1.74 -2.41 -7.97
N ASP A 113 2.63 -1.60 -7.42
CA ASP A 113 4.07 -1.82 -7.40
C ASP A 113 4.56 -1.93 -5.96
N GLU A 114 5.07 -3.08 -5.57
CA GLU A 114 5.74 -3.27 -4.27
C GLU A 114 7.23 -3.05 -4.45
N TRP A 115 7.82 -2.23 -3.60
CA TRP A 115 9.22 -1.86 -3.67
C TRP A 115 9.86 -1.77 -2.29
N GLN A 116 11.18 -1.83 -2.27
CA GLN A 116 12.02 -1.51 -1.12
C GLN A 116 12.88 -0.32 -1.44
N MET A 117 12.88 0.67 -0.57
CA MET A 117 13.91 1.71 -0.62
C MET A 117 15.24 1.14 -0.16
N VAL A 118 16.30 1.53 -0.83
CA VAL A 118 17.68 1.18 -0.49
C VAL A 118 18.54 2.43 -0.61
N ALA A 119 19.09 2.91 0.50
CA ALA A 119 20.07 3.98 0.44
C ALA A 119 21.43 3.43 -0.04
N VAL A 120 22.08 4.17 -0.94
CA VAL A 120 23.42 3.85 -1.45
C VAL A 120 24.37 4.94 -0.99
N LEU A 121 25.12 4.67 0.07
CA LEU A 121 26.04 5.62 0.70
C LEU A 121 27.46 5.04 0.66
N ASP A 122 28.40 5.74 0.03
CA ASP A 122 29.80 5.32 -0.11
C ASP A 122 29.95 3.89 -0.68
N GLY A 123 29.01 3.46 -1.52
CA GLY A 123 28.97 2.12 -2.11
C GLY A 123 28.36 1.05 -1.23
N GLU A 124 27.97 1.36 -0.01
CA GLU A 124 27.20 0.48 0.87
C GLU A 124 25.69 0.62 0.57
N ARG A 125 25.00 -0.54 0.55
CA ARG A 125 23.55 -0.62 0.32
C ARG A 125 22.84 -0.87 1.63
N ILE A 126 22.13 0.13 2.12
CA ILE A 126 21.39 0.09 3.40
C ILE A 126 19.90 -0.08 3.09
N PRO A 127 19.27 -1.20 3.48
CA PRO A 127 17.85 -1.37 3.28
C PRO A 127 17.04 -0.39 4.15
N LEU A 128 16.09 0.27 3.51
CA LEU A 128 15.13 1.19 4.11
C LEU A 128 13.73 0.55 4.08
N PRO A 129 12.67 1.19 4.54
CA PRO A 129 11.33 0.62 4.54
C PRO A 129 10.87 0.12 3.18
N LYS A 130 10.08 -0.95 3.21
CA LYS A 130 9.30 -1.43 2.07
C LYS A 130 8.07 -0.54 1.89
N GLY A 131 7.60 -0.44 0.66
CA GLY A 131 6.40 0.31 0.35
C GLY A 131 5.65 -0.24 -0.84
N VAL A 132 4.54 0.37 -1.11
CA VAL A 132 3.67 0.06 -2.24
C VAL A 132 3.20 1.34 -2.90
N SER A 133 3.21 1.35 -4.23
CA SER A 133 2.56 2.39 -5.04
C SER A 133 1.29 1.83 -5.67
N VAL A 134 0.18 2.55 -5.52
CA VAL A 134 -1.07 2.27 -6.21
C VAL A 134 -1.35 3.40 -7.19
N ARG A 135 -1.41 3.11 -8.50
CA ARG A 135 -1.67 4.12 -9.54
C ARG A 135 -2.92 3.78 -10.33
N ARG A 136 -3.80 4.77 -10.49
CA ARG A 136 -5.02 4.65 -11.32
C ARG A 136 -4.86 5.46 -12.60
N TYR A 137 -5.20 4.82 -13.70
CA TYR A 137 -5.07 5.36 -15.06
C TYR A 137 -6.44 5.61 -15.67
N ARG A 138 -6.64 6.78 -16.30
CA ARG A 138 -7.89 7.17 -16.95
C ARG A 138 -7.58 8.04 -18.17
N ASP A 139 -8.11 7.68 -19.33
CA ASP A 139 -8.05 8.51 -20.55
C ASP A 139 -6.63 8.97 -20.90
N GLY A 140 -5.63 8.12 -20.75
CA GLY A 140 -4.23 8.44 -21.07
C GLY A 140 -3.52 9.30 -20.02
N TRP A 141 -4.05 9.35 -18.78
CA TRP A 141 -3.51 10.06 -17.65
C TRP A 141 -3.38 9.18 -16.40
N ILE A 142 -2.44 9.52 -15.53
CA ILE A 142 -2.46 9.11 -14.15
C ILE A 142 -3.40 10.08 -13.40
N THR A 143 -4.42 9.55 -12.76
CA THR A 143 -5.39 10.35 -11.99
C THR A 143 -5.21 10.23 -10.49
N TRP A 144 -4.51 9.16 -10.07
CA TRP A 144 -4.27 8.85 -8.67
C TRP A 144 -2.96 8.11 -8.52
N ASN A 145 -2.14 8.53 -7.58
CA ASN A 145 -0.98 7.77 -7.10
C ASN A 145 -0.93 7.87 -5.58
N VAL A 146 -0.73 6.75 -4.93
CA VAL A 146 -0.53 6.67 -3.49
C VAL A 146 0.73 5.86 -3.24
N ASP A 147 1.69 6.45 -2.55
CA ASP A 147 2.87 5.78 -2.05
C ASP A 147 2.73 5.60 -0.54
N VAL A 148 2.58 4.34 -0.12
CA VAL A 148 2.41 3.96 1.27
C VAL A 148 3.63 3.19 1.74
N TYR A 149 4.25 3.68 2.79
CA TYR A 149 5.41 3.07 3.43
C TYR A 149 5.54 3.54 4.88
N ASP A 150 6.32 2.82 5.68
CA ASP A 150 6.56 3.19 7.07
C ASP A 150 7.55 4.35 7.17
N THR A 151 7.12 5.49 7.68
CA THR A 151 7.99 6.66 7.90
C THR A 151 8.63 6.66 9.30
N GLY A 152 8.23 5.78 10.20
CA GLY A 152 8.76 5.69 11.56
C GLY A 152 10.28 5.64 11.62
N PRO A 153 10.96 4.79 10.83
CA PRO A 153 12.42 4.73 10.80
C PRO A 153 13.11 6.04 10.39
N PHE A 154 12.46 6.88 9.57
CA PHE A 154 13.02 8.18 9.18
C PHE A 154 12.81 9.27 10.23
N ARG A 155 11.91 9.07 11.18
CA ARG A 155 11.57 10.02 12.25
C ARG A 155 12.31 9.76 13.54
N THR A 156 13.08 8.70 13.60
CA THR A 156 13.92 8.32 14.73
C THR A 156 15.39 8.44 14.35
N SER A 157 16.23 8.99 15.24
CA SER A 157 17.67 8.95 15.00
C SER A 157 18.22 7.60 15.46
N PRO A 158 19.06 6.93 14.65
CA PRO A 158 19.76 5.72 15.08
C PRO A 158 20.79 6.01 16.19
N ASP A 159 21.22 7.26 16.31
CA ASP A 159 22.14 7.74 17.33
C ASP A 159 21.37 8.65 18.31
N PRO A 160 21.30 8.31 19.62
CA PRO A 160 20.58 9.10 20.62
C PRO A 160 21.12 10.53 20.79
N ASP A 161 22.38 10.76 20.41
CA ASP A 161 23.03 12.08 20.50
C ASP A 161 22.80 12.94 19.22
N THR A 162 22.22 12.38 18.19
CA THR A 162 21.87 13.07 16.95
C THR A 162 20.37 13.37 16.91
N PRO A 163 19.94 14.63 16.72
CA PRO A 163 18.51 14.91 16.61
C PRO A 163 17.93 14.20 15.37
N PRO A 164 16.66 13.73 15.44
CA PRO A 164 15.98 13.16 14.27
C PRO A 164 15.90 14.20 13.14
N PRO A 165 15.79 13.76 11.88
CA PRO A 165 15.59 14.65 10.75
C PRO A 165 14.39 15.57 10.96
N ASP A 166 14.50 16.82 10.52
CA ASP A 166 13.40 17.79 10.53
C ASP A 166 12.42 17.46 9.38
N LEU A 167 11.64 16.43 9.57
CA LEU A 167 10.57 16.03 8.65
C LEU A 167 9.27 16.77 9.00
N PRO A 168 8.42 17.06 8.00
CA PRO A 168 7.11 17.62 8.29
C PRO A 168 6.33 16.72 9.24
N PRO A 169 5.40 17.24 10.04
CA PRO A 169 4.46 16.41 10.77
C PRO A 169 3.78 15.46 9.77
N TRP A 170 3.53 14.21 10.20
CA TRP A 170 2.83 13.27 9.32
C TRP A 170 1.51 13.90 8.82
N PRO A 171 1.19 13.74 7.52
CA PRO A 171 0.06 14.42 6.93
C PRO A 171 -1.25 13.90 7.50
N ARG A 172 -2.05 14.83 8.01
CA ARG A 172 -3.45 14.55 8.36
C ARG A 172 -4.27 14.73 7.09
N THR A 173 -4.45 13.63 6.37
CA THR A 173 -5.40 13.62 5.23
C THR A 173 -6.81 13.90 5.72
N THR A 174 -7.57 14.64 4.94
CA THR A 174 -9.01 14.83 5.16
C THR A 174 -9.74 13.53 4.82
N TRP A 175 -9.90 12.67 5.82
CA TRP A 175 -10.57 11.37 5.69
C TRP A 175 -12.09 11.48 5.46
N ASP A 176 -12.63 12.71 5.53
CA ASP A 176 -14.08 13.01 5.47
C ASP A 176 -14.73 12.66 4.12
N ALA A 177 -13.94 12.41 3.08
CA ALA A 177 -14.41 12.13 1.73
C ALA A 177 -14.20 10.65 1.31
N LEU A 178 -13.95 9.75 2.25
CA LEU A 178 -13.76 8.34 1.90
C LEU A 178 -15.07 7.72 1.42
N PRO A 179 -15.06 6.98 0.31
CA PRO A 179 -16.25 6.27 -0.15
C PRO A 179 -16.71 5.24 0.90
N ALA A 180 -18.01 5.00 0.94
CA ALA A 180 -18.57 3.94 1.75
C ALA A 180 -17.92 2.58 1.41
N SER A 181 -17.77 1.72 2.41
CA SER A 181 -17.27 0.37 2.18
C SER A 181 -18.20 -0.39 1.24
N ASP A 182 -17.63 -1.00 0.22
CA ASP A 182 -18.36 -1.89 -0.67
C ASP A 182 -18.29 -3.29 -0.03
N ASP A 183 -19.41 -3.79 0.48
CA ASP A 183 -19.50 -5.16 1.01
C ASP A 183 -19.42 -6.13 -0.17
N THR A 184 -18.25 -6.69 -0.44
CA THR A 184 -18.10 -7.74 -1.44
C THR A 184 -18.98 -8.94 -1.04
N PRO A 185 -20.01 -9.30 -1.83
CA PRO A 185 -20.91 -10.37 -1.47
C PRO A 185 -20.16 -11.71 -1.47
N LEU A 186 -20.39 -12.52 -0.42
CA LEU A 186 -19.86 -13.88 -0.35
C LEU A 186 -20.60 -14.78 -1.33
N SER A 187 -19.84 -15.59 -2.08
CA SER A 187 -20.39 -16.69 -2.87
C SER A 187 -21.02 -17.76 -1.98
N ALA A 188 -21.79 -18.69 -2.56
CA ALA A 188 -22.37 -19.81 -1.82
C ALA A 188 -21.28 -20.75 -1.24
N SER A 189 -20.19 -20.99 -1.99
CA SER A 189 -19.04 -21.79 -1.56
C SER A 189 -18.28 -21.13 -0.42
N ALA A 190 -17.99 -19.83 -0.53
CA ALA A 190 -17.35 -19.05 0.53
C ALA A 190 -18.17 -19.04 1.82
N ARG A 191 -19.48 -18.86 1.72
CA ARG A 191 -20.39 -18.90 2.87
C ARG A 191 -20.43 -20.28 3.53
N ALA A 192 -20.57 -21.35 2.73
CA ALA A 192 -20.58 -22.72 3.25
C ALA A 192 -19.28 -23.07 3.97
N TRP A 193 -18.13 -22.63 3.43
CA TRP A 193 -16.84 -22.82 4.07
C TRP A 193 -16.75 -22.06 5.41
N LEU A 194 -17.22 -20.82 5.45
CA LEU A 194 -17.23 -20.01 6.69
C LEU A 194 -18.13 -20.61 7.76
N ASP A 195 -19.30 -21.12 7.39
CA ASP A 195 -20.24 -21.77 8.32
C ASP A 195 -19.62 -23.03 8.94
N ASP A 196 -18.86 -23.81 8.16
CA ASP A 196 -18.14 -25.02 8.64
C ASP A 196 -16.94 -24.66 9.53
N ARG A 197 -16.26 -23.53 9.24
CA ARG A 197 -15.01 -23.13 9.90
C ARG A 197 -15.18 -22.31 11.17
N SER A 198 -16.35 -21.80 11.46
CA SER A 198 -16.60 -20.87 12.57
C SER A 198 -16.16 -21.39 13.95
N GLU A 199 -15.94 -22.70 14.10
CA GLU A 199 -15.59 -23.36 15.36
C GLU A 199 -14.20 -24.03 15.37
N GLN A 200 -13.41 -24.00 14.25
CA GLN A 200 -12.15 -24.75 14.17
C GLN A 200 -10.93 -23.90 14.59
N SER A 201 -10.09 -24.51 15.41
CA SER A 201 -8.86 -23.91 15.96
C SER A 201 -7.56 -24.45 15.39
N GLU A 202 -7.60 -25.48 14.53
CA GLU A 202 -6.40 -26.17 14.04
C GLU A 202 -5.92 -25.63 12.70
N THR A 203 -4.59 -25.74 12.49
CA THR A 203 -3.94 -25.37 11.24
C THR A 203 -4.45 -26.23 10.09
N ALA A 204 -4.97 -25.64 9.03
CA ALA A 204 -5.40 -26.36 7.84
C ALA A 204 -4.19 -26.92 7.09
N THR A 205 -4.25 -28.19 6.71
CA THR A 205 -3.17 -28.88 5.95
C THR A 205 -3.55 -29.14 4.49
N GLU A 206 -4.85 -29.04 4.18
CA GLU A 206 -5.39 -29.22 2.84
C GLU A 206 -6.02 -27.92 2.34
N PRO A 207 -5.95 -27.63 1.03
CA PRO A 207 -6.58 -26.45 0.47
C PRO A 207 -8.08 -26.40 0.85
N PRO A 208 -8.61 -25.22 1.11
CA PRO A 208 -10.01 -25.06 1.49
C PRO A 208 -11.03 -25.45 0.41
N GLY A 209 -10.57 -25.82 -0.79
CA GLY A 209 -11.44 -26.16 -1.93
C GLY A 209 -12.17 -24.95 -2.53
N LEU A 210 -11.68 -23.76 -2.23
CA LEU A 210 -12.23 -22.49 -2.67
C LEU A 210 -11.51 -21.99 -3.93
N SER A 211 -12.22 -21.27 -4.80
CA SER A 211 -11.59 -20.51 -5.88
C SER A 211 -10.81 -19.31 -5.32
N HIS A 212 -9.92 -18.73 -6.11
CA HIS A 212 -9.23 -17.49 -5.72
C HIS A 212 -10.21 -16.33 -5.51
N GLU A 213 -11.33 -16.30 -6.25
CA GLU A 213 -12.40 -15.31 -6.06
C GLU A 213 -13.10 -15.50 -4.71
N ASP A 214 -13.34 -16.75 -4.28
CA ASP A 214 -13.87 -17.04 -2.96
C ASP A 214 -12.91 -16.62 -1.84
N LEU A 215 -11.62 -16.94 -1.98
CA LEU A 215 -10.57 -16.52 -1.04
C LEU A 215 -10.53 -15.00 -0.94
N HIS A 216 -10.52 -14.31 -2.10
CA HIS A 216 -10.58 -12.87 -2.17
C HIS A 216 -11.81 -12.31 -1.44
N SER A 217 -13.00 -12.84 -1.71
CA SER A 217 -14.22 -12.35 -1.09
C SER A 217 -14.23 -12.54 0.43
N ILE A 218 -13.68 -13.65 0.93
CA ILE A 218 -13.63 -13.93 2.38
C ILE A 218 -12.67 -12.97 3.09
N VAL A 219 -11.44 -12.77 2.59
CA VAL A 219 -10.44 -11.96 3.30
C VAL A 219 -10.80 -10.48 3.37
N HIS A 220 -11.65 -10.01 2.45
CA HIS A 220 -12.14 -8.63 2.43
C HIS A 220 -13.53 -8.47 3.05
N HIS A 221 -14.15 -9.57 3.48
CA HIS A 221 -15.44 -9.51 4.17
C HIS A 221 -15.27 -9.14 5.66
N PRO A 222 -16.15 -8.34 6.25
CA PRO A 222 -16.08 -7.93 7.65
C PRO A 222 -15.91 -9.07 8.66
N ILE A 223 -16.40 -10.28 8.32
CA ILE A 223 -16.26 -11.47 9.18
C ILE A 223 -14.79 -11.88 9.38
N ALA A 224 -13.96 -11.72 8.37
CA ALA A 224 -12.51 -12.00 8.48
C ALA A 224 -11.85 -11.03 9.45
N GLY A 225 -12.24 -9.74 9.42
CA GLY A 225 -11.78 -8.74 10.37
C GLY A 225 -12.23 -9.00 11.83
N GLN A 226 -13.37 -9.67 12.01
CA GLN A 226 -13.87 -10.05 13.33
C GLN A 226 -13.26 -11.36 13.85
N ASN A 227 -12.78 -12.23 12.96
CA ASN A 227 -12.15 -13.51 13.29
C ASN A 227 -10.90 -13.75 12.44
N MET A 228 -9.77 -13.27 12.91
CA MET A 228 -8.47 -13.39 12.22
C MET A 228 -7.98 -14.83 12.10
N GLY A 229 -8.55 -15.78 12.85
CA GLY A 229 -8.32 -17.21 12.64
C GLY A 229 -8.75 -17.66 11.25
N ILE A 230 -9.81 -17.07 10.68
CA ILE A 230 -10.27 -17.32 9.32
C ILE A 230 -9.19 -16.95 8.31
N VAL A 231 -8.60 -15.76 8.44
CA VAL A 231 -7.51 -15.32 7.55
C VAL A 231 -6.33 -16.28 7.63
N ALA A 232 -5.95 -16.69 8.85
CA ALA A 232 -4.88 -17.65 9.06
C ALA A 232 -5.16 -19.01 8.40
N ASP A 233 -6.41 -19.50 8.42
CA ASP A 233 -6.80 -20.78 7.81
C ASP A 233 -6.72 -20.77 6.29
N LEU A 234 -6.77 -19.60 5.67
CA LEU A 234 -6.64 -19.43 4.23
C LEU A 234 -5.17 -19.32 3.77
N MET A 235 -4.23 -19.15 4.69
CA MET A 235 -2.79 -19.07 4.37
C MET A 235 -2.22 -20.46 4.07
N HIS A 236 -1.32 -20.56 3.09
CA HIS A 236 -0.63 -21.82 2.77
C HIS A 236 0.15 -22.34 3.97
N PRO A 237 0.12 -23.65 4.29
CA PRO A 237 0.74 -24.20 5.49
C PRO A 237 2.22 -23.86 5.68
N THR A 238 3.03 -23.94 4.61
CA THR A 238 4.50 -23.76 4.64
C THR A 238 4.99 -22.57 3.85
N ASP A 239 4.37 -22.27 2.69
CA ASP A 239 4.91 -21.34 1.71
C ASP A 239 4.21 -19.97 1.77
N SER A 240 3.40 -19.74 2.81
CA SER A 240 2.78 -18.45 3.03
C SER A 240 3.72 -17.47 3.72
N ARG A 241 3.57 -16.20 3.36
CA ARG A 241 4.34 -15.09 3.90
C ARG A 241 3.40 -13.93 4.23
N TYR A 242 3.56 -13.35 5.42
CA TYR A 242 2.83 -12.15 5.82
C TYR A 242 3.82 -11.05 6.21
N ILE A 243 3.66 -9.86 5.64
CA ILE A 243 4.49 -8.69 5.92
C ILE A 243 3.63 -7.63 6.62
N ASP A 244 4.12 -7.14 7.75
CA ASP A 244 3.50 -6.06 8.51
C ASP A 244 4.58 -5.08 9.00
N PRO A 245 4.43 -3.76 8.84
CA PRO A 245 5.49 -2.80 9.19
C PRO A 245 5.80 -2.75 10.69
N LEU A 246 4.83 -3.07 11.56
CA LEU A 246 5.08 -3.14 13.01
C LEU A 246 5.75 -4.45 13.44
N PHE A 247 5.32 -5.57 12.87
CA PHE A 247 5.67 -6.92 13.34
C PHE A 247 6.70 -7.62 12.47
N GLY A 248 7.05 -7.03 11.32
CA GLY A 248 8.03 -7.60 10.39
C GLY A 248 7.43 -8.65 9.48
N GLU A 249 8.18 -9.73 9.24
CA GLU A 249 7.85 -10.76 8.30
C GLU A 249 7.64 -12.11 8.99
N LEU A 250 6.50 -12.73 8.70
CA LEU A 250 6.07 -14.00 9.27
C LEU A 250 5.94 -15.04 8.16
N GLU A 251 6.50 -16.23 8.36
CA GLU A 251 6.49 -17.31 7.38
C GLU A 251 5.72 -18.53 7.90
N GLY A 252 4.88 -19.08 7.02
CA GLY A 252 4.05 -20.25 7.26
C GLY A 252 2.80 -19.96 8.10
N GLN A 253 1.73 -20.71 7.81
CA GLN A 253 0.41 -20.55 8.44
C GLN A 253 0.46 -20.56 9.98
N ALA A 254 1.28 -21.45 10.57
CA ALA A 254 1.33 -21.58 12.03
C ALA A 254 1.89 -20.35 12.74
N ALA A 255 2.92 -19.69 12.16
CA ALA A 255 3.48 -18.46 12.71
C ALA A 255 2.49 -17.29 12.55
N ILE A 256 1.92 -17.16 11.34
CA ILE A 256 0.91 -16.14 11.02
C ILE A 256 -0.31 -16.29 11.93
N ARG A 257 -0.82 -17.52 12.11
CA ARG A 257 -1.97 -17.79 13.00
C ARG A 257 -1.68 -17.40 14.44
N ARG A 258 -0.52 -17.77 14.97
CA ARG A 258 -0.12 -17.43 16.33
C ARG A 258 -0.10 -15.91 16.53
N TRP A 259 0.49 -15.19 15.59
CA TRP A 259 0.56 -13.75 15.62
C TRP A 259 -0.85 -13.10 15.54
N LEU A 260 -1.66 -13.48 14.57
CA LEU A 260 -3.02 -12.93 14.41
C LEU A 260 -3.88 -13.14 15.66
N LEU A 261 -3.83 -14.34 16.25
CA LEU A 261 -4.64 -14.67 17.44
C LEU A 261 -4.08 -14.05 18.74
N ASP A 262 -2.79 -13.75 18.83
CA ASP A 262 -2.18 -13.08 19.99
C ASP A 262 -2.32 -11.55 19.92
N VAL A 263 -2.16 -10.98 18.74
CA VAL A 263 -2.06 -9.53 18.55
C VAL A 263 -3.43 -8.88 18.32
N MET A 264 -4.24 -9.41 17.41
CA MET A 264 -5.48 -8.75 17.01
C MET A 264 -6.48 -8.50 18.15
N PRO A 265 -6.63 -9.39 19.15
CA PRO A 265 -7.46 -9.09 20.32
C PRO A 265 -6.94 -7.90 21.17
N LYS A 266 -5.65 -7.55 21.05
CA LYS A 266 -5.03 -6.45 21.79
C LYS A 266 -5.11 -5.11 21.04
N VAL A 267 -5.42 -5.12 19.76
CA VAL A 267 -5.54 -3.89 18.95
C VAL A 267 -6.74 -3.04 19.40
N GLY A 268 -7.78 -3.68 19.92
CA GLY A 268 -9.00 -3.01 20.40
C GLY A 268 -10.10 -2.96 19.32
N ALA A 269 -11.12 -2.16 19.56
CA ALA A 269 -12.23 -2.00 18.62
C ALA A 269 -11.81 -1.14 17.42
N MET A 270 -11.31 -1.79 16.39
CA MET A 270 -10.84 -1.17 15.17
C MET A 270 -11.68 -1.65 13.97
N ARG A 271 -11.77 -0.78 12.97
CA ARG A 271 -12.35 -1.10 11.65
C ARG A 271 -11.38 -0.67 10.55
N PHE A 272 -11.33 -1.45 9.49
CA PHE A 272 -10.59 -1.13 8.27
C PHE A 272 -11.60 -0.72 7.21
N ASP A 273 -11.72 0.57 6.97
CA ASP A 273 -12.68 1.14 6.02
C ASP A 273 -12.01 1.23 4.64
N PRO A 274 -12.54 0.56 3.60
CA PRO A 274 -11.96 0.63 2.26
C PRO A 274 -11.98 2.05 1.70
N VAL A 275 -10.91 2.40 0.97
CA VAL A 275 -10.79 3.64 0.20
C VAL A 275 -10.96 3.30 -1.27
N GLY A 276 -12.19 3.22 -1.75
CA GLY A 276 -12.50 2.78 -3.11
C GLY A 276 -12.70 1.27 -3.21
N PRO A 277 -12.85 0.75 -4.45
CA PRO A 277 -13.12 -0.67 -4.67
C PRO A 277 -11.91 -1.53 -4.30
N THR A 278 -12.19 -2.72 -3.79
CA THR A 278 -11.19 -3.77 -3.68
C THR A 278 -10.94 -4.37 -5.06
N LEU A 279 -9.69 -4.39 -5.49
CA LEU A 279 -9.30 -4.85 -6.83
C LEU A 279 -8.89 -6.32 -6.80
N PHE A 280 -9.25 -7.05 -7.86
CA PHE A 280 -8.88 -8.46 -8.02
C PHE A 280 -8.64 -8.79 -9.49
N ASN A 281 -7.54 -9.49 -9.80
CA ASN A 281 -7.16 -9.88 -11.16
C ASN A 281 -7.08 -11.41 -11.38
N GLY A 282 -7.70 -12.20 -10.50
CA GLY A 282 -7.70 -13.67 -10.57
C GLY A 282 -6.54 -14.33 -9.79
N ARG A 283 -5.46 -13.61 -9.50
CA ARG A 283 -4.28 -14.12 -8.77
C ARG A 283 -3.81 -13.22 -7.64
N ALA A 284 -4.19 -11.96 -7.67
CA ALA A 284 -3.86 -10.98 -6.64
C ALA A 284 -5.06 -10.12 -6.31
N SER A 285 -5.09 -9.60 -5.09
CA SER A 285 -6.02 -8.56 -4.67
C SER A 285 -5.30 -7.42 -3.98
N VAL A 286 -5.88 -6.22 -4.10
CA VAL A 286 -5.41 -5.01 -3.45
C VAL A 286 -6.58 -4.26 -2.87
N GLN A 287 -6.41 -3.77 -1.64
CA GLN A 287 -7.35 -2.91 -0.96
C GLN A 287 -6.61 -1.76 -0.29
N GLU A 288 -6.96 -0.53 -0.66
CA GLU A 288 -6.61 0.66 0.12
C GLU A 288 -7.62 0.80 1.26
N TRP A 289 -7.16 1.15 2.45
CA TRP A 289 -8.02 1.24 3.63
C TRP A 289 -7.55 2.32 4.60
N VAL A 290 -8.48 2.71 5.49
CA VAL A 290 -8.20 3.50 6.68
C VAL A 290 -8.52 2.67 7.90
N GLN A 291 -7.55 2.53 8.79
CA GLN A 291 -7.80 1.98 10.12
C GLN A 291 -8.47 3.05 10.99
N THR A 292 -9.60 2.72 11.54
CA THR A 292 -10.44 3.63 12.32
C THR A 292 -10.71 3.05 13.71
N ALA A 293 -10.40 3.80 14.77
CA ALA A 293 -10.76 3.44 16.14
C ALA A 293 -12.26 3.69 16.37
N LEU A 294 -12.95 2.72 16.95
CA LEU A 294 -14.36 2.81 17.33
C LEU A 294 -14.45 3.13 18.83
N LEU A 295 -14.89 4.34 19.17
CA LEU A 295 -14.96 4.79 20.54
C LEU A 295 -16.25 4.32 21.22
N PRO A 296 -16.27 4.20 22.58
CA PRO A 296 -17.45 3.70 23.32
C PRO A 296 -18.70 4.56 23.17
N ASP A 297 -18.55 5.83 22.82
CA ASP A 297 -19.67 6.76 22.55
C ASP A 297 -20.25 6.66 21.13
N GLY A 298 -19.70 5.73 20.32
CA GLY A 298 -20.09 5.51 18.92
C GLY A 298 -19.39 6.46 17.93
N SER A 299 -18.54 7.37 18.39
CA SER A 299 -17.72 8.18 17.50
C SER A 299 -16.52 7.37 16.95
N THR A 300 -15.90 7.87 15.90
CA THR A 300 -14.77 7.22 15.23
C THR A 300 -13.58 8.17 15.10
N VAL A 301 -12.38 7.61 15.17
CA VAL A 301 -11.13 8.35 14.97
C VAL A 301 -10.27 7.61 13.95
N PRO A 302 -10.02 8.18 12.75
CA PRO A 302 -9.08 7.59 11.81
C PRO A 302 -7.66 7.62 12.38
N LEU A 303 -6.96 6.51 12.28
CA LEU A 303 -5.61 6.33 12.84
C LEU A 303 -4.55 6.36 11.74
N VAL A 304 -4.59 5.40 10.83
CA VAL A 304 -3.61 5.26 9.75
C VAL A 304 -4.30 4.88 8.45
N ARG A 305 -3.68 5.27 7.33
CA ARG A 305 -4.03 4.79 6.00
C ARG A 305 -3.06 3.70 5.60
N GLY A 306 -3.57 2.70 4.89
CA GLY A 306 -2.74 1.61 4.41
C GLY A 306 -3.26 0.98 3.13
N THR A 307 -2.46 0.04 2.65
CA THR A 307 -2.77 -0.78 1.48
C THR A 307 -2.44 -2.22 1.81
N SER A 308 -3.38 -3.12 1.57
CA SER A 308 -3.18 -4.56 1.66
C SER A 308 -3.00 -5.16 0.29
N VAL A 309 -1.98 -6.00 0.12
CA VAL A 309 -1.74 -6.80 -1.09
C VAL A 309 -1.83 -8.27 -0.71
N ARG A 310 -2.58 -9.05 -1.49
CA ARG A 310 -2.71 -10.51 -1.30
C ARG A 310 -2.42 -11.21 -2.63
N ARG A 311 -1.74 -12.37 -2.58
CA ARG A 311 -1.55 -13.24 -3.75
C ARG A 311 -2.04 -14.64 -3.46
N PHE A 312 -2.67 -15.22 -4.46
CA PHE A 312 -3.34 -16.52 -4.39
C PHE A 312 -2.67 -17.51 -5.33
N ALA A 313 -2.43 -18.72 -4.85
CA ALA A 313 -1.95 -19.85 -5.64
C ALA A 313 -2.48 -21.16 -5.05
N ASP A 314 -2.82 -22.12 -5.91
CA ASP A 314 -3.21 -23.49 -5.55
C ASP A 314 -4.32 -23.57 -4.46
N GLY A 315 -5.25 -22.61 -4.49
CA GLY A 315 -6.36 -22.54 -3.54
C GLY A 315 -5.99 -22.00 -2.16
N TRP A 316 -4.85 -21.31 -2.03
CA TRP A 316 -4.36 -20.68 -0.82
C TRP A 316 -3.99 -19.21 -1.01
N ILE A 317 -3.90 -18.48 0.09
CA ILE A 317 -3.14 -17.24 0.16
C ILE A 317 -1.68 -17.60 0.40
N VAL A 318 -0.81 -17.30 -0.56
CA VAL A 318 0.63 -17.55 -0.46
C VAL A 318 1.41 -16.31 -0.02
N TYR A 319 0.81 -15.14 -0.17
CA TYR A 319 1.42 -13.87 0.21
C TYR A 319 0.36 -12.91 0.71
N ALA A 320 0.66 -12.23 1.78
CA ALA A 320 -0.09 -11.09 2.29
C ALA A 320 0.90 -10.02 2.77
N ALA A 321 0.63 -8.77 2.45
CA ALA A 321 1.39 -7.63 2.96
C ALA A 321 0.43 -6.50 3.29
N ASP A 322 0.64 -5.90 4.44
CA ASP A 322 0.01 -4.64 4.81
C ASP A 322 1.08 -3.56 4.82
N TYR A 323 0.83 -2.48 4.11
CA TYR A 323 1.69 -1.31 4.03
C TYR A 323 0.97 -0.15 4.68
N PHE A 324 1.58 0.44 5.69
CA PHE A 324 1.06 1.63 6.35
C PHE A 324 2.19 2.35 7.10
N ASP A 325 1.98 3.63 7.39
CA ASP A 325 2.91 4.42 8.17
C ASP A 325 2.69 4.16 9.68
N THR A 326 3.73 3.74 10.39
CA THR A 326 3.67 3.52 11.84
C THR A 326 3.88 4.78 12.65
N ALA A 327 4.42 5.87 12.06
CA ALA A 327 4.69 7.10 12.77
C ALA A 327 3.45 7.73 13.45
N PRO A 328 2.24 7.73 12.82
CA PRO A 328 1.05 8.20 13.49
C PRO A 328 0.71 7.45 14.77
N LEU A 329 1.05 6.17 14.86
CA LEU A 329 0.78 5.37 16.06
C LEU A 329 1.65 5.78 17.26
N ALA A 330 2.72 6.54 17.04
CA ALA A 330 3.51 7.15 18.09
C ALA A 330 2.92 8.49 18.59
N ASP A 331 1.96 9.08 17.88
CA ASP A 331 1.29 10.32 18.29
C ASP A 331 0.45 10.08 19.57
N PRO A 332 0.59 10.90 20.61
CA PRO A 332 -0.14 10.73 21.87
C PRO A 332 -1.67 10.76 21.69
N GLN A 333 -2.20 11.52 20.73
CA GLN A 333 -3.64 11.60 20.45
C GLN A 333 -4.14 10.29 19.82
N MET A 334 -3.38 9.73 18.87
CA MET A 334 -3.70 8.44 18.24
C MET A 334 -3.62 7.31 19.28
N GLN A 335 -2.60 7.31 20.12
CA GLN A 335 -2.48 6.35 21.23
C GLN A 335 -3.65 6.48 22.22
N GLN A 336 -4.09 7.70 22.51
CA GLN A 336 -5.26 7.91 23.36
C GLN A 336 -6.53 7.38 22.72
N ALA A 337 -6.75 7.61 21.42
CA ALA A 337 -7.88 7.08 20.69
C ALA A 337 -7.86 5.54 20.66
N ALA A 338 -6.71 4.93 20.37
CA ALA A 338 -6.55 3.47 20.38
C ALA A 338 -6.84 2.89 21.78
N ARG A 339 -6.31 3.50 22.84
CA ARG A 339 -6.62 3.08 24.23
C ARG A 339 -8.10 3.24 24.59
N ALA A 340 -8.73 4.33 24.14
CA ALA A 340 -10.17 4.56 24.35
C ALA A 340 -11.03 3.51 23.59
N ALA A 341 -10.56 3.02 22.46
CA ALA A 341 -11.14 1.91 21.72
C ALA A 341 -10.79 0.53 22.32
N GLY A 342 -10.14 0.48 23.49
CA GLY A 342 -9.81 -0.75 24.20
C GLY A 342 -8.49 -1.41 23.81
N SER A 343 -7.61 -0.73 23.07
CA SER A 343 -6.29 -1.28 22.75
C SER A 343 -5.45 -1.50 24.01
N THR A 344 -4.89 -2.70 24.11
CA THR A 344 -3.92 -3.12 25.17
C THR A 344 -2.56 -3.49 24.57
N LEU A 345 -2.36 -3.22 23.28
CA LEU A 345 -1.11 -3.52 22.58
C LEU A 345 0.06 -2.77 23.24
N ALA A 346 1.09 -3.51 23.62
CA ALA A 346 2.28 -2.99 24.24
C ALA A 346 3.53 -3.17 23.36
N ALA A 347 4.58 -2.38 23.60
CA ALA A 347 5.85 -2.53 22.87
C ALA A 347 6.42 -3.96 22.95
N ALA A 348 6.27 -4.64 24.09
CA ALA A 348 6.71 -6.03 24.25
C ALA A 348 5.95 -7.03 23.35
N ASP A 349 4.71 -6.71 22.95
CA ASP A 349 3.96 -7.52 22.01
C ASP A 349 4.52 -7.36 20.58
N ILE A 350 4.94 -6.16 20.23
CA ILE A 350 5.57 -5.85 18.94
C ILE A 350 6.94 -6.55 18.86
N GLU A 351 7.79 -6.36 19.86
CA GLU A 351 9.15 -6.93 19.89
C GLU A 351 9.17 -8.47 19.85
N ARG A 352 8.10 -9.12 20.29
CA ARG A 352 8.00 -10.60 20.24
C ARG A 352 7.98 -11.15 18.83
N TYR A 353 7.51 -10.40 17.84
CA TYR A 353 7.31 -10.84 16.47
C TYR A 353 8.27 -10.19 15.46
N ARG A 354 9.05 -9.20 15.87
CA ARG A 354 10.16 -8.63 15.11
C ARG A 354 11.39 -9.53 15.17
#